data_2ee00ad4f4ead5182b0f69f640535da1
#
_entry.id   2ee00ad4f4ead5182b0f69f640535da1
#
_cell.length_a   1.000
_cell.length_b   1.000
_cell.length_c   1.000
_cell.angle_alpha   90.00
_cell.angle_beta   90.00
_cell.angle_gamma   90.00
#
_symmetry.space_group_name_H-M   'P 1'
#
loop_
_entity.id
_entity.type
_entity.pdbx_description
1 polymer ?
#
loop_
_entity_poly.entity_id
_entity_poly.type
_entity_poly.pdbx_seq_one_letter_code
_entity_poly.pdbx_strand_id
1 'polypeptide(L)'
;VTITVEAAAKRLGVRKGAALVNNGTKACQYACLGLGTCERACPFDAIHIDPIKQIAVVDEEKCQACKKCVAACPQHVLSMRPAGHVVNVGCHNPEKGIALKEKCDRACIGCEACVKACNFGAIEMENGVPKIDYEKCVGCMACADACPTGAMEADFETRKEAYIDPSK
;
A
#
# COMPACT_ATOMS: atom_id res chain seq x y z
N VAL A 1 -12.01 9.58 -5.10
CA VAL A 1 -11.23 8.94 -4.02
C VAL A 1 -11.38 7.44 -4.18
N THR A 2 -10.28 6.74 -4.36
CA THR A 2 -10.25 5.29 -4.58
C THR A 2 -9.54 4.60 -3.42
N ILE A 3 -10.02 3.41 -3.05
CA ILE A 3 -9.34 2.58 -2.04
C ILE A 3 -8.29 1.73 -2.74
N THR A 4 -7.06 1.74 -2.24
CA THR A 4 -6.01 0.87 -2.75
C THR A 4 -5.60 -0.15 -1.73
N VAL A 5 -5.88 -1.40 -2.05
CA VAL A 5 -5.40 -2.56 -1.31
C VAL A 5 -4.44 -3.36 -2.15
N GLU A 6 -4.61 -3.34 -3.47
CA GLU A 6 -3.80 -4.13 -4.38
C GLU A 6 -2.32 -3.78 -4.28
N ALA A 7 -2.02 -2.52 -4.07
CA ALA A 7 -0.69 -2.07 -3.84
C ALA A 7 -0.08 -2.63 -2.54
N ALA A 8 -0.77 -2.52 -1.42
CA ALA A 8 -0.34 -3.14 -0.16
C ALA A 8 -0.21 -4.66 -0.28
N ALA A 9 -1.02 -5.25 -1.11
CA ALA A 9 -1.15 -6.67 -1.28
C ALA A 9 -0.13 -7.29 -2.24
N LYS A 10 0.15 -6.68 -3.37
CA LYS A 10 1.24 -7.12 -4.28
C LYS A 10 2.60 -7.07 -3.57
N ARG A 11 2.68 -6.38 -2.46
CA ARG A 11 3.93 -5.99 -1.84
C ARG A 11 4.21 -6.49 -0.49
N LEU A 12 3.25 -6.95 0.22
CA LEU A 12 3.53 -7.82 1.34
C LEU A 12 4.09 -9.12 0.74
N GLY A 13 5.23 -8.96 0.03
CA GLY A 13 5.97 -10.02 -0.62
C GLY A 13 6.21 -11.13 0.37
N VAL A 14 5.21 -11.98 0.52
CA VAL A 14 5.36 -13.24 1.22
C VAL A 14 6.34 -14.00 0.35
N ARG A 15 7.57 -14.14 0.81
CA ARG A 15 8.56 -15.00 0.18
C ARG A 15 7.91 -16.34 -0.12
N LYS A 16 8.18 -16.89 -1.30
CA LYS A 16 8.03 -18.32 -1.52
C LYS A 16 8.76 -19.02 -0.37
N GLY A 17 8.02 -19.63 0.55
CA GLY A 17 8.60 -20.31 1.71
C GLY A 17 8.66 -19.50 3.02
N ALA A 18 8.25 -18.24 3.08
CA ALA A 18 7.81 -17.63 4.34
C ALA A 18 6.46 -18.24 4.72
N ALA A 19 6.50 -19.55 4.84
CA ALA A 19 5.38 -20.34 5.28
C ALA A 19 4.91 -19.76 6.60
N LEU A 20 3.65 -19.45 6.68
CA LEU A 20 2.83 -19.91 7.75
C LEU A 20 3.57 -19.92 9.11
N VAL A 21 3.86 -18.74 9.62
CA VAL A 21 4.21 -18.58 11.01
C VAL A 21 2.89 -18.46 11.76
N ASN A 22 2.73 -19.21 12.83
CA ASN A 22 1.52 -19.24 13.66
C ASN A 22 0.22 -19.74 12.96
N ASN A 23 0.15 -21.03 12.65
CA ASN A 23 -1.08 -21.69 12.16
C ASN A 23 -1.69 -21.10 10.88
N GLY A 24 -0.86 -20.63 9.96
CA GLY A 24 -1.34 -20.11 8.68
C GLY A 24 -1.33 -18.58 8.55
N THR A 25 -0.91 -17.84 9.58
CA THR A 25 -0.77 -16.40 9.48
C THR A 25 0.54 -16.00 8.76
N LYS A 26 0.53 -14.84 8.11
CA LYS A 26 1.69 -14.34 7.38
C LYS A 26 2.81 -13.92 8.35
N ALA A 27 4.06 -13.96 7.89
CA ALA A 27 5.24 -13.61 8.69
C ALA A 27 5.19 -12.17 9.23
N CYS A 28 4.52 -11.25 8.53
CA CYS A 28 4.29 -9.88 8.97
C CYS A 28 2.96 -9.78 9.72
N GLN A 29 2.99 -9.44 11.00
CA GLN A 29 1.79 -9.25 11.83
C GLN A 29 0.91 -8.06 11.40
N TYR A 30 1.43 -7.16 10.59
CA TYR A 30 0.72 -6.00 10.03
C TYR A 30 0.18 -6.27 8.61
N ALA A 31 0.25 -7.51 8.13
CA ALA A 31 -0.22 -7.89 6.80
C ALA A 31 -1.73 -8.16 6.76
N CYS A 32 -2.29 -8.12 5.55
CA CYS A 32 -3.65 -8.61 5.31
C CYS A 32 -3.74 -10.10 5.67
N LEU A 33 -4.71 -10.48 6.49
CA LEU A 33 -4.91 -11.87 6.94
C LEU A 33 -5.77 -12.70 5.96
N GLY A 34 -6.38 -12.08 4.96
CA GLY A 34 -7.23 -12.77 3.98
C GLY A 34 -8.58 -13.25 4.54
N LEU A 35 -9.04 -12.69 5.65
CA LEU A 35 -10.26 -13.14 6.35
C LEU A 35 -11.58 -12.81 5.62
N GLY A 36 -11.55 -12.01 4.56
CA GLY A 36 -12.75 -11.61 3.81
C GLY A 36 -13.71 -10.69 4.57
N THR A 37 -13.32 -10.13 5.72
CA THR A 37 -14.17 -9.20 6.49
C THR A 37 -14.51 -7.94 5.67
N CYS A 38 -13.55 -7.43 4.91
CA CYS A 38 -13.73 -6.29 4.01
C CYS A 38 -14.65 -6.62 2.83
N GLU A 39 -14.55 -7.83 2.28
CA GLU A 39 -15.41 -8.33 1.21
C GLU A 39 -16.87 -8.39 1.65
N ARG A 40 -17.13 -9.02 2.80
CA ARG A 40 -18.49 -9.08 3.38
C ARG A 40 -19.06 -7.72 3.75
N ALA A 41 -18.21 -6.75 4.07
CA ALA A 41 -18.62 -5.39 4.42
C ALA A 41 -18.92 -4.51 3.20
N CYS A 42 -18.53 -4.93 2.00
CA CYS A 42 -18.67 -4.13 0.78
C CYS A 42 -20.08 -4.32 0.16
N PRO A 43 -20.92 -3.27 0.12
CA PRO A 43 -22.24 -3.38 -0.48
C PRO A 43 -22.23 -3.32 -2.02
N PHE A 44 -21.06 -3.05 -2.63
CA PHE A 44 -20.90 -2.85 -4.07
C PHE A 44 -20.13 -3.98 -4.75
N ASP A 45 -19.80 -5.04 -4.00
CA ASP A 45 -18.96 -6.14 -4.51
C ASP A 45 -17.66 -5.67 -5.19
N ALA A 46 -17.09 -4.61 -4.62
CA ALA A 46 -15.91 -3.94 -5.16
C ALA A 46 -14.60 -4.40 -4.51
N ILE A 47 -14.64 -5.35 -3.59
CA ILE A 47 -13.45 -5.89 -2.91
C ILE A 47 -13.65 -7.39 -2.66
N HIS A 48 -12.64 -8.17 -3.00
CA HIS A 48 -12.64 -9.62 -2.82
C HIS A 48 -11.27 -10.10 -2.31
N ILE A 49 -11.22 -11.31 -1.80
CA ILE A 49 -9.96 -11.96 -1.41
C ILE A 49 -9.44 -12.78 -2.58
N ASP A 50 -8.24 -12.43 -3.06
CA ASP A 50 -7.54 -13.22 -4.08
C ASP A 50 -7.27 -14.64 -3.53
N PRO A 51 -7.74 -15.70 -4.19
CA PRO A 51 -7.64 -17.06 -3.67
C PRO A 51 -6.20 -17.60 -3.66
N ILE A 52 -5.31 -17.06 -4.49
CA ILE A 52 -3.91 -17.48 -4.59
C ILE A 52 -3.05 -16.72 -3.60
N LYS A 53 -3.20 -15.39 -3.58
CA LYS A 53 -2.38 -14.49 -2.75
C LYS A 53 -2.91 -14.35 -1.32
N GLN A 54 -4.16 -14.75 -1.09
CA GLN A 54 -4.84 -14.64 0.21
C GLN A 54 -4.83 -13.18 0.76
N ILE A 55 -5.17 -12.24 -0.10
CA ILE A 55 -5.17 -10.81 0.18
C ILE A 55 -6.36 -10.13 -0.47
N ALA A 56 -6.77 -9.02 0.11
CA ALA A 56 -7.85 -8.22 -0.45
C ALA A 56 -7.39 -7.49 -1.73
N VAL A 57 -8.23 -7.54 -2.75
CA VAL A 57 -8.08 -6.82 -4.02
C VAL A 57 -9.31 -5.96 -4.23
N VAL A 58 -9.12 -4.71 -4.64
CA VAL A 58 -10.21 -3.76 -4.91
C VAL A 58 -10.39 -3.57 -6.41
N ASP A 59 -11.63 -3.69 -6.85
CA ASP A 59 -12.09 -3.26 -8.16
C ASP A 59 -12.39 -1.76 -8.10
N GLU A 60 -11.52 -0.95 -8.69
CA GLU A 60 -11.62 0.51 -8.64
C GLU A 60 -12.83 1.04 -9.41
N GLU A 61 -13.29 0.33 -10.44
CA GLU A 61 -14.44 0.74 -11.24
C GLU A 61 -15.76 0.60 -10.46
N LYS A 62 -15.87 -0.45 -9.63
CA LYS A 62 -17.04 -0.68 -8.77
C LYS A 62 -16.98 0.10 -7.46
N CYS A 63 -15.80 0.53 -7.03
CA CYS A 63 -15.60 1.11 -5.71
C CYS A 63 -16.23 2.51 -5.60
N GLN A 64 -17.17 2.67 -4.66
CA GLN A 64 -17.84 3.93 -4.37
C GLN A 64 -17.19 4.70 -3.20
N ALA A 65 -15.99 4.32 -2.78
CA ALA A 65 -15.23 4.98 -1.72
C ALA A 65 -16.00 5.16 -0.38
N CYS A 66 -16.92 4.27 -0.06
CA CYS A 66 -17.81 4.37 1.11
C CYS A 66 -17.14 4.07 2.46
N LYS A 67 -15.86 3.66 2.48
CA LYS A 67 -15.02 3.37 3.65
C LYS A 67 -15.46 2.20 4.54
N LYS A 68 -16.52 1.47 4.23
CA LYS A 68 -17.00 0.34 5.06
C LYS A 68 -15.95 -0.75 5.22
N CYS A 69 -15.22 -1.09 4.14
CA CYS A 69 -14.12 -2.05 4.17
C CYS A 69 -12.94 -1.58 5.04
N VAL A 70 -12.64 -0.28 5.03
CA VAL A 70 -11.60 0.32 5.88
C VAL A 70 -11.95 0.16 7.35
N ALA A 71 -13.19 0.49 7.73
CA ALA A 71 -13.68 0.34 9.11
C ALA A 71 -13.75 -1.13 9.57
N ALA A 72 -14.04 -2.04 8.63
CA ALA A 72 -14.17 -3.48 8.91
C ALA A 72 -12.83 -4.23 8.96
N CYS A 73 -11.72 -3.60 8.55
CA CYS A 73 -10.43 -4.27 8.47
C CYS A 73 -9.77 -4.39 9.86
N PRO A 74 -9.60 -5.60 10.43
CA PRO A 74 -9.01 -5.75 11.77
C PRO A 74 -7.52 -5.41 11.82
N GLN A 75 -6.84 -5.43 10.67
CA GLN A 75 -5.42 -5.10 10.56
C GLN A 75 -5.16 -3.65 10.12
N HIS A 76 -6.23 -2.88 9.83
CA HIS A 76 -6.15 -1.49 9.37
C HIS A 76 -5.20 -1.28 8.17
N VAL A 77 -5.11 -2.30 7.27
CA VAL A 77 -4.24 -2.25 6.09
C VAL A 77 -4.89 -1.55 4.88
N LEU A 78 -6.16 -1.18 5.01
CA LEU A 78 -6.91 -0.47 3.97
C LEU A 78 -6.84 1.03 4.22
N SER A 79 -6.40 1.79 3.22
CA SER A 79 -6.38 3.25 3.26
C SER A 79 -7.09 3.85 2.05
N MET A 80 -7.50 5.10 2.17
CA MET A 80 -8.10 5.86 1.07
C MET A 80 -7.03 6.65 0.34
N ARG A 81 -7.11 6.66 -0.98
CA ARG A 81 -6.33 7.60 -1.81
C ARG A 81 -7.24 8.28 -2.84
N PRO A 82 -6.88 9.45 -3.34
CA PRO A 82 -7.59 10.05 -4.47
C PRO A 82 -7.46 9.18 -5.72
N ALA A 83 -8.53 9.09 -6.52
CA ALA A 83 -8.48 8.44 -7.82
C ALA A 83 -7.43 9.11 -8.73
N GLY A 84 -6.71 8.32 -9.51
CA GLY A 84 -5.69 8.80 -10.43
C GLY A 84 -4.30 9.08 -9.81
N HIS A 85 -4.14 9.02 -8.50
CA HIS A 85 -2.80 9.07 -7.91
C HIS A 85 -2.05 7.77 -8.13
N VAL A 86 -0.85 7.90 -8.69
CA VAL A 86 -0.01 6.79 -9.14
C VAL A 86 0.98 6.29 -8.10
N VAL A 87 1.18 7.04 -7.02
CA VAL A 87 2.14 6.69 -5.96
C VAL A 87 1.40 6.35 -4.67
N ASN A 88 1.83 5.29 -4.01
CA ASN A 88 1.29 4.89 -2.72
C ASN A 88 2.33 4.19 -1.83
N VAL A 89 1.98 3.98 -0.56
CA VAL A 89 2.81 3.27 0.42
C VAL A 89 2.28 1.86 0.63
N GLY A 90 3.07 0.85 0.33
CA GLY A 90 2.69 -0.55 0.43
C GLY A 90 3.01 -1.22 1.77
N CYS A 91 3.48 -0.49 2.76
CA CYS A 91 3.87 -1.04 4.05
C CYS A 91 3.24 -0.27 5.20
N HIS A 92 2.64 -0.99 6.17
CA HIS A 92 2.07 -0.44 7.39
C HIS A 92 2.82 -0.88 8.66
N ASN A 93 3.95 -1.60 8.50
CA ASN A 93 4.72 -2.09 9.64
C ASN A 93 5.52 -0.94 10.28
N PRO A 94 5.26 -0.59 11.56
CA PRO A 94 5.99 0.46 12.27
C PRO A 94 7.39 0.05 12.72
N GLU A 95 7.73 -1.25 12.65
CA GLU A 95 9.07 -1.73 12.93
C GLU A 95 10.08 -1.15 11.93
N LYS A 96 11.31 -0.96 12.36
CA LYS A 96 12.37 -0.38 11.53
C LYS A 96 13.57 -1.32 11.40
N GLY A 97 14.35 -1.09 10.35
CA GLY A 97 15.63 -1.76 10.18
C GLY A 97 15.64 -2.87 9.14
N ILE A 98 16.85 -3.26 8.75
CA ILE A 98 17.12 -4.21 7.66
C ILE A 98 16.60 -5.62 7.98
N ALA A 99 16.52 -6.01 9.25
CA ALA A 99 15.99 -7.29 9.68
C ALA A 99 14.54 -7.55 9.23
N LEU A 100 13.78 -6.49 8.89
CA LEU A 100 12.45 -6.63 8.32
C LEU A 100 12.45 -7.28 6.92
N LYS A 101 13.57 -7.19 6.19
CA LYS A 101 13.71 -7.87 4.90
C LYS A 101 13.64 -9.40 5.01
N GLU A 102 13.96 -9.96 6.16
CA GLU A 102 13.81 -11.40 6.41
C GLU A 102 12.33 -11.80 6.50
N LYS A 103 11.47 -10.88 6.97
CA LYS A 103 10.03 -11.09 7.09
C LYS A 103 9.29 -10.73 5.79
N CYS A 104 9.76 -9.70 5.08
CA CYS A 104 9.11 -9.18 3.89
C CYS A 104 10.11 -8.45 2.99
N ASP A 105 10.25 -8.89 1.73
CA ASP A 105 11.19 -8.30 0.76
C ASP A 105 10.91 -6.83 0.46
N ARG A 106 9.66 -6.40 0.64
CA ARG A 106 9.18 -5.03 0.38
C ARG A 106 8.81 -4.27 1.65
N ALA A 107 9.36 -4.67 2.78
CA ALA A 107 9.14 -3.95 4.03
C ALA A 107 9.75 -2.54 3.98
N CYS A 108 9.05 -1.57 4.54
CA CYS A 108 9.64 -0.26 4.79
C CYS A 108 10.64 -0.38 5.94
N ILE A 109 11.91 -0.06 5.68
CA ILE A 109 12.98 -0.11 6.68
C ILE A 109 13.18 1.21 7.43
N GLY A 110 12.37 2.23 7.15
CA GLY A 110 12.43 3.55 7.79
C GLY A 110 13.66 4.37 7.38
N CYS A 111 14.21 4.17 6.17
CA CYS A 111 15.43 4.84 5.70
C CYS A 111 15.24 6.30 5.27
N GLU A 112 14.00 6.80 5.18
CA GLU A 112 13.65 8.17 4.77
C GLU A 112 14.12 8.59 3.36
N ALA A 113 14.57 7.65 2.53
CA ALA A 113 15.01 7.96 1.17
C ALA A 113 13.88 8.60 0.33
N CYS A 114 12.64 8.16 0.51
CA CYS A 114 11.47 8.72 -0.16
C CYS A 114 11.18 10.17 0.27
N VAL A 115 11.38 10.50 1.55
CA VAL A 115 11.22 11.87 2.07
C VAL A 115 12.25 12.79 1.44
N LYS A 116 13.54 12.38 1.41
CA LYS A 116 14.63 13.15 0.81
C LYS A 116 14.49 13.33 -0.70
N ALA A 117 13.92 12.34 -1.40
CA ALA A 117 13.68 12.39 -2.83
C ALA A 117 12.44 13.22 -3.21
N CYS A 118 11.61 13.60 -2.26
CA CYS A 118 10.38 14.35 -2.54
C CYS A 118 10.65 15.86 -2.54
N ASN A 119 10.81 16.45 -3.73
CA ASN A 119 11.03 17.89 -3.88
C ASN A 119 9.82 18.76 -3.50
N PHE A 120 8.64 18.14 -3.35
CA PHE A 120 7.39 18.84 -3.07
C PHE A 120 7.00 18.80 -1.57
N GLY A 121 7.82 18.18 -0.72
CA GLY A 121 7.52 18.02 0.70
C GLY A 121 6.20 17.27 0.97
N ALA A 122 5.81 16.38 0.05
CA ALA A 122 4.57 15.62 0.13
C ALA A 122 4.67 14.32 0.93
N ILE A 123 5.83 14.01 1.52
CA ILE A 123 6.04 12.76 2.25
C ILE A 123 6.62 13.07 3.63
N GLU A 124 5.92 12.58 4.65
CA GLU A 124 6.34 12.67 6.04
C GLU A 124 6.43 11.27 6.66
N MET A 125 7.26 11.10 7.69
CA MET A 125 7.32 9.83 8.43
C MET A 125 6.36 9.87 9.60
N GLU A 126 5.38 8.99 9.61
CA GLU A 126 4.42 8.82 10.71
C GLU A 126 4.54 7.39 11.26
N ASN A 127 4.81 7.26 12.55
CA ASN A 127 4.99 5.95 13.21
C ASN A 127 6.00 5.01 12.52
N GLY A 128 7.04 5.57 11.91
CA GLY A 128 8.08 4.79 11.23
C GLY A 128 7.76 4.40 9.79
N VAL A 129 6.61 4.80 9.27
CA VAL A 129 6.15 4.52 7.90
C VAL A 129 5.95 5.85 7.16
N PRO A 130 6.32 5.94 5.87
CA PRO A 130 6.04 7.15 5.11
C PRO A 130 4.54 7.32 4.87
N LYS A 131 4.07 8.55 5.01
CA LYS A 131 2.71 8.98 4.69
C LYS A 131 2.76 10.03 3.59
N ILE A 132 1.90 9.88 2.60
CA ILE A 132 1.82 10.80 1.46
C ILE A 132 0.70 11.80 1.69
N ASP A 133 1.03 13.08 1.61
CA ASP A 133 0.08 14.17 1.47
C ASP A 133 -0.30 14.29 -0.01
N TYR A 134 -1.46 13.80 -0.36
CA TYR A 134 -1.94 13.79 -1.74
C TYR A 134 -2.36 15.17 -2.26
N GLU A 135 -2.47 16.18 -1.42
CA GLU A 135 -2.71 17.56 -1.87
C GLU A 135 -1.42 18.19 -2.42
N LYS A 136 -0.27 17.78 -1.89
CA LYS A 136 1.07 18.23 -2.34
C LYS A 136 1.70 17.29 -3.38
N CYS A 137 1.24 16.04 -3.44
CA CYS A 137 1.86 15.03 -4.31
C CYS A 137 1.45 15.25 -5.78
N VAL A 138 2.43 15.46 -6.65
CA VAL A 138 2.25 15.63 -8.10
C VAL A 138 2.42 14.33 -8.90
N GLY A 139 2.63 13.18 -8.24
CA GLY A 139 2.79 11.90 -8.93
C GLY A 139 4.10 11.74 -9.71
N CYS A 140 5.16 12.46 -9.38
CA CYS A 140 6.43 12.43 -10.12
C CYS A 140 7.22 11.11 -9.99
N MET A 141 6.86 10.25 -9.02
CA MET A 141 7.43 8.92 -8.76
C MET A 141 8.87 8.87 -8.21
N ALA A 142 9.56 9.98 -8.05
CA ALA A 142 10.94 10.01 -7.55
C ALA A 142 11.13 9.26 -6.22
N CYS A 143 10.11 9.26 -5.36
CA CYS A 143 10.12 8.52 -4.10
C CYS A 143 10.06 7.00 -4.29
N ALA A 144 9.43 6.51 -5.35
CA ALA A 144 9.38 5.09 -5.67
C ALA A 144 10.73 4.62 -6.24
N ASP A 145 11.34 5.42 -7.12
CA ASP A 145 12.67 5.14 -7.68
C ASP A 145 13.75 5.15 -6.59
N ALA A 146 13.63 6.05 -5.60
CA ALA A 146 14.57 6.15 -4.48
C ALA A 146 14.38 5.07 -3.40
N CYS A 147 13.29 4.30 -3.44
CA CYS A 147 12.99 3.33 -2.40
C CYS A 147 13.77 2.02 -2.57
N PRO A 148 14.73 1.68 -1.68
CA PRO A 148 15.60 0.51 -1.84
C PRO A 148 14.88 -0.83 -1.64
N THR A 149 13.68 -0.81 -1.08
CA THR A 149 12.89 -2.03 -0.82
C THR A 149 11.63 -2.10 -1.68
N GLY A 150 11.32 -1.06 -2.45
CA GLY A 150 10.07 -0.97 -3.20
C GLY A 150 8.82 -0.86 -2.33
N ALA A 151 8.95 -0.41 -1.07
CA ALA A 151 7.82 -0.13 -0.19
C ALA A 151 7.01 1.10 -0.64
N MET A 152 7.66 2.02 -1.35
CA MET A 152 6.98 3.07 -2.11
C MET A 152 6.67 2.55 -3.50
N GLU A 153 5.44 2.72 -3.95
CA GLU A 153 4.96 2.21 -5.23
C GLU A 153 4.57 3.29 -6.19
N ALA A 154 4.85 3.00 -7.43
CA ALA A 154 4.37 3.77 -8.54
C ALA A 154 3.72 2.85 -9.57
N ASP A 155 2.54 3.22 -10.00
CA ASP A 155 1.87 2.59 -11.12
C ASP A 155 2.29 3.31 -12.41
N PHE A 156 3.21 2.70 -13.13
CA PHE A 156 3.77 3.27 -14.35
C PHE A 156 2.80 3.22 -15.54
N GLU A 157 1.81 2.35 -15.51
CA GLU A 157 0.82 2.26 -16.60
C GLU A 157 -0.17 3.41 -16.51
N THR A 158 -0.62 3.76 -15.32
CA THR A 158 -1.48 4.91 -15.05
C THR A 158 -0.76 6.25 -15.23
N ARG A 159 0.58 6.28 -15.23
CA ARG A 159 1.41 7.49 -15.39
C ARG A 159 1.06 8.32 -16.62
N LYS A 160 0.73 7.68 -17.74
CA LYS A 160 0.47 8.39 -19.01
C LYS A 160 -0.77 9.26 -18.96
N GLU A 161 -1.71 8.96 -18.06
CA GLU A 161 -3.00 9.66 -17.95
C GLU A 161 -3.04 10.63 -16.77
N ALA A 162 -2.24 10.40 -15.72
CA ALA A 162 -2.35 11.11 -14.44
C ALA A 162 -1.17 12.05 -14.13
N TYR A 163 -0.17 12.19 -15.02
CA TYR A 163 0.93 13.12 -14.78
C TYR A 163 0.44 14.56 -14.83
N ILE A 164 0.38 15.19 -13.67
CA ILE A 164 0.13 16.63 -13.54
C ILE A 164 1.47 17.32 -13.71
N ASP A 165 1.65 17.98 -14.84
CA ASP A 165 2.84 18.77 -15.11
C ASP A 165 2.93 19.93 -14.08
N PRO A 166 3.95 19.93 -13.21
CA PRO A 166 4.08 20.94 -12.15
C PRO A 166 4.38 22.35 -12.67
N SER A 167 4.58 22.51 -14.00
CA SER A 167 4.79 23.80 -14.63
C SER A 167 3.49 24.48 -15.13
N LYS A 168 2.35 23.81 -14.97
CA LYS A 168 1.02 24.33 -15.26
C LYS A 168 0.24 24.56 -14.00
#